data_3a7fabf4814b89466d696ae86d75a6d4
#
_entry.id   3a7fabf4814b89466d696ae86d75a6d4
#
_cell.length_a   1.000
_cell.length_b   1.000
_cell.length_c   1.000
_cell.angle_alpha   90.00
_cell.angle_beta   90.00
_cell.angle_gamma   90.00
#
_symmetry.space_group_name_H-M   'P 1'
#
loop_
_entity.id
_entity.type
_entity.pdbx_description
1 polymer ?
#
loop_
_entity_poly.entity_id
_entity_poly.type
_entity_poly.pdbx_seq_one_letter_code
_entity_poly.pdbx_strand_id
1 'polypeptide(L)'
;MAYFPMFVDMTERECLIVGGGNVAYRKVSVMLDFGAKVTVVAEDICDELRKLTIDDIASEDKTGSYTANKENNQTDSDAADRITFIKRRFERKDCDGMEMVIAATDDNALNHEIAEYCKANGIMVNAVDQKADCSFIFPSYIKEKNLVAAFSSGGNSPVLTQYLKCKEQEILTPFLGELNEYMGQIREKVIAQYGTEAERKRVFKEILCAAIDNGKIPEI
;
A
#
# COMPACT_ATOMS: atom_id res chain seq x y z
N MET A 1 7.72 -13.49 -18.13
CA MET A 1 7.41 -13.83 -16.72
C MET A 1 5.90 -13.94 -16.56
N ALA A 2 5.42 -14.92 -15.80
CA ALA A 2 4.00 -15.06 -15.44
C ALA A 2 3.83 -14.63 -13.99
N TYR A 3 3.06 -13.56 -13.74
CA TYR A 3 2.78 -13.07 -12.39
C TYR A 3 1.46 -13.66 -11.90
N PHE A 4 1.47 -14.19 -10.68
CA PHE A 4 0.24 -14.63 -10.00
C PHE A 4 -0.34 -13.45 -9.21
N PRO A 5 -1.63 -13.11 -9.41
CA PRO A 5 -2.26 -12.04 -8.65
C PRO A 5 -2.56 -12.51 -7.22
N MET A 6 -2.03 -11.77 -6.24
CA MET A 6 -2.35 -11.99 -4.82
C MET A 6 -2.37 -10.66 -4.08
N PHE A 7 -3.17 -10.59 -3.04
CA PHE A 7 -3.18 -9.49 -2.08
C PHE A 7 -2.35 -9.88 -0.86
N VAL A 8 -1.45 -8.99 -0.44
CA VAL A 8 -0.59 -9.17 0.72
C VAL A 8 -1.06 -8.18 1.80
N ASP A 9 -1.31 -8.68 3.00
CA ASP A 9 -1.58 -7.82 4.14
C ASP A 9 -0.28 -7.12 4.54
N MET A 10 -0.27 -5.80 4.42
CA MET A 10 0.89 -4.96 4.76
C MET A 10 0.72 -4.25 6.11
N THR A 11 -0.37 -4.46 6.81
CA THR A 11 -0.64 -3.81 8.10
C THR A 11 0.47 -4.09 9.10
N GLU A 12 1.11 -3.02 9.60
CA GLU A 12 2.23 -3.06 10.56
C GLU A 12 3.50 -3.79 10.07
N ARG A 13 3.59 -4.16 8.77
CA ARG A 13 4.77 -4.82 8.22
C ARG A 13 5.87 -3.84 7.86
N GLU A 14 7.10 -4.28 8.08
CA GLU A 14 8.29 -3.46 7.85
C GLU A 14 8.62 -3.37 6.35
N CYS A 15 8.63 -2.15 5.84
CA CYS A 15 8.93 -1.84 4.44
C CYS A 15 10.07 -0.83 4.36
N LEU A 16 11.17 -1.19 3.70
CA LEU A 16 12.27 -0.28 3.41
C LEU A 16 12.11 0.35 2.02
N ILE A 17 12.30 1.65 1.94
CA ILE A 17 12.41 2.38 0.67
C ILE A 17 13.78 3.06 0.61
N VAL A 18 14.60 2.67 -0.38
CA VAL A 18 15.92 3.27 -0.61
C VAL A 18 15.81 4.29 -1.73
N GLY A 19 16.09 5.55 -1.39
CA GLY A 19 15.95 6.70 -2.27
C GLY A 19 14.99 7.74 -1.73
N GLY A 20 15.19 9.01 -2.09
CA GLY A 20 14.47 10.16 -1.54
C GLY A 20 13.75 11.02 -2.58
N GLY A 21 13.68 10.60 -3.85
CA GLY A 21 13.06 11.35 -4.93
C GLY A 21 11.54 11.15 -5.06
N ASN A 22 10.94 11.77 -6.09
CA ASN A 22 9.50 11.71 -6.35
C ASN A 22 8.97 10.29 -6.59
N VAL A 23 9.81 9.37 -7.07
CA VAL A 23 9.43 7.97 -7.24
C VAL A 23 9.32 7.30 -5.87
N ALA A 24 10.29 7.52 -4.99
CA ALA A 24 10.25 7.04 -3.61
C ALA A 24 9.01 7.58 -2.88
N TYR A 25 8.72 8.88 -2.98
CA TYR A 25 7.51 9.50 -2.41
C TYR A 25 6.23 8.75 -2.79
N ARG A 26 6.03 8.47 -4.10
CA ARG A 26 4.85 7.72 -4.55
C ARG A 26 4.79 6.31 -3.95
N LYS A 27 5.93 5.66 -3.72
CA LYS A 27 5.98 4.33 -3.11
C LYS A 27 5.70 4.38 -1.61
N VAL A 28 6.25 5.38 -0.92
CA VAL A 28 5.94 5.67 0.49
C VAL A 28 4.43 5.86 0.67
N SER A 29 3.82 6.74 -0.13
CA SER A 29 2.38 7.03 -0.04
C SER A 29 1.54 5.76 -0.22
N VAL A 30 1.90 4.90 -1.19
CA VAL A 30 1.20 3.62 -1.39
C VAL A 30 1.36 2.70 -0.18
N MET A 31 2.57 2.54 0.35
CA MET A 31 2.81 1.63 1.48
C MET A 31 2.10 2.10 2.75
N LEU A 32 2.10 3.41 3.02
CA LEU A 32 1.34 4.00 4.13
C LEU A 32 -0.18 3.80 3.97
N ASP A 33 -0.72 3.95 2.75
CA ASP A 33 -2.13 3.71 2.44
C ASP A 33 -2.57 2.27 2.71
N PHE A 34 -1.64 1.31 2.58
CA PHE A 34 -1.87 -0.10 2.94
C PHE A 34 -1.40 -0.49 4.35
N GLY A 35 -1.08 0.48 5.20
CA GLY A 35 -0.83 0.24 6.62
C GLY A 35 0.58 -0.23 6.98
N ALA A 36 1.54 -0.20 6.05
CA ALA A 36 2.92 -0.59 6.33
C ALA A 36 3.64 0.40 7.25
N LYS A 37 4.62 -0.09 7.99
CA LYS A 37 5.67 0.72 8.61
C LYS A 37 6.76 0.95 7.58
N VAL A 38 7.05 2.21 7.29
CA VAL A 38 7.96 2.58 6.21
C VAL A 38 9.22 3.21 6.75
N THR A 39 10.35 2.60 6.46
CA THR A 39 11.68 3.21 6.67
C THR A 39 12.22 3.72 5.34
N VAL A 40 12.55 5.00 5.26
CA VAL A 40 13.18 5.60 4.09
C VAL A 40 14.64 5.87 4.38
N VAL A 41 15.54 5.33 3.55
CA VAL A 41 16.99 5.59 3.63
C VAL A 41 17.42 6.38 2.39
N ALA A 42 17.88 7.62 2.60
CA ALA A 42 18.35 8.49 1.55
C ALA A 42 19.31 9.57 2.09
N GLU A 43 20.26 10.05 1.28
CA GLU A 43 21.13 11.19 1.64
C GLU A 43 20.35 12.51 1.64
N ASP A 44 19.33 12.62 0.77
CA ASP A 44 18.39 13.75 0.71
C ASP A 44 17.01 13.28 0.27
N ILE A 45 15.98 14.05 0.61
CA ILE A 45 14.56 13.76 0.32
C ILE A 45 13.91 14.94 -0.38
N CYS A 46 12.99 14.64 -1.32
CA CYS A 46 12.19 15.67 -2.00
C CYS A 46 11.23 16.37 -1.04
N ASP A 47 10.72 17.53 -1.46
CA ASP A 47 9.84 18.34 -0.62
C ASP A 47 8.52 17.65 -0.28
N GLU A 48 8.02 16.78 -1.16
CA GLU A 48 6.83 15.98 -0.94
C GLU A 48 7.03 14.94 0.18
N LEU A 49 8.19 14.26 0.20
CA LEU A 49 8.55 13.36 1.31
C LEU A 49 8.75 14.13 2.61
N ARG A 50 9.35 15.31 2.51
CA ARG A 50 9.58 16.17 3.67
C ARG A 50 8.28 16.62 4.31
N LYS A 51 7.23 16.89 3.52
CA LYS A 51 5.90 17.25 4.03
C LYS A 51 5.23 16.13 4.82
N LEU A 52 5.49 14.87 4.48
CA LEU A 52 4.97 13.74 5.26
C LEU A 52 5.57 13.65 6.68
N THR A 53 6.65 14.39 6.94
CA THR A 53 7.31 14.45 8.25
C THR A 53 7.13 15.77 8.97
N ILE A 54 6.79 16.86 8.25
CA ILE A 54 6.80 18.24 8.78
C ILE A 54 5.57 18.58 9.62
N ASP A 55 4.53 17.79 9.58
CA ASP A 55 3.44 18.03 10.54
C ASP A 55 3.88 17.80 11.99
N ASP A 56 5.15 17.33 12.22
CA ASP A 56 5.71 17.18 13.57
C ASP A 56 7.25 17.21 13.64
N ILE A 57 7.92 18.27 13.19
CA ILE A 57 9.35 18.42 13.54
C ILE A 57 9.49 19.28 14.80
N ALA A 58 9.61 18.62 15.94
CA ALA A 58 10.23 19.19 17.14
C ALA A 58 11.03 18.12 17.91
N SER A 59 12.09 17.59 17.31
CA SER A 59 13.33 17.18 18.01
C SER A 59 14.31 16.51 17.05
N GLU A 60 15.42 17.16 16.77
CA GLU A 60 16.60 16.48 16.21
C GLU A 60 17.15 15.53 17.27
N ASP A 61 17.07 14.24 17.05
CA ASP A 61 17.84 13.27 17.80
C ASP A 61 19.30 13.33 17.31
N LYS A 62 20.26 13.15 18.24
CA LYS A 62 21.71 13.19 17.96
C LYS A 62 22.19 12.12 16.97
N THR A 63 21.31 11.25 16.51
CA THR A 63 21.57 10.17 15.53
C THR A 63 21.19 10.54 14.10
N GLY A 64 20.61 11.74 13.86
CA GLY A 64 20.13 12.15 12.53
C GLY A 64 18.92 11.36 12.04
N SER A 65 18.18 10.72 12.93
CA SER A 65 16.90 10.07 12.66
C SER A 65 15.75 10.99 13.05
N TYR A 66 14.69 11.03 12.22
CA TYR A 66 13.49 11.84 12.46
C TYR A 66 12.31 10.89 12.62
N THR A 67 11.56 11.06 13.71
CA THR A 67 10.28 10.39 13.95
C THR A 67 9.18 11.42 14.05
N ALA A 68 8.02 11.17 13.46
CA ALA A 68 6.88 12.07 13.54
C ALA A 68 6.26 12.09 14.95
N ASN A 69 5.96 13.29 15.47
CA ASN A 69 5.30 13.49 16.77
C ASN A 69 3.83 13.89 16.62
N LYS A 70 3.01 13.41 17.54
CA LYS A 70 1.57 13.64 17.59
C LYS A 70 1.21 15.06 18.08
N GLU A 71 0.55 15.90 17.26
CA GLU A 71 -0.53 16.78 17.74
C GLU A 71 -1.39 17.31 16.56
N ASN A 72 -2.69 16.96 16.60
CA ASN A 72 -3.83 17.58 15.90
C ASN A 72 -4.01 17.38 14.38
N ASN A 73 -4.50 16.16 13.97
CA ASN A 73 -5.69 16.03 13.09
C ASN A 73 -6.09 14.57 12.96
N GLN A 74 -7.32 14.24 13.24
CA GLN A 74 -7.83 12.88 13.53
C GLN A 74 -7.85 11.89 12.33
N THR A 75 -7.29 12.22 11.18
CA THR A 75 -7.22 11.31 9.99
C THR A 75 -5.83 11.06 9.43
N ASP A 76 -4.83 11.92 9.74
CA ASP A 76 -3.44 11.77 9.24
C ASP A 76 -2.42 11.38 10.33
N SER A 77 -2.81 11.39 11.60
CA SER A 77 -1.90 11.08 12.74
C SER A 77 -1.32 9.66 12.68
N ASP A 78 -2.10 8.69 12.22
CA ASP A 78 -1.67 7.28 12.16
C ASP A 78 -0.64 7.01 11.05
N ALA A 79 -0.55 7.85 10.03
CA ALA A 79 0.42 7.71 8.96
C ALA A 79 1.80 8.23 9.37
N ALA A 80 1.84 9.33 10.13
CA ALA A 80 3.08 9.94 10.61
C ALA A 80 3.85 9.02 11.57
N ASP A 81 3.14 8.31 12.45
CA ASP A 81 3.75 7.34 13.38
C ASP A 81 4.35 6.10 12.67
N ARG A 82 4.03 5.89 11.38
CA ARG A 82 4.45 4.73 10.60
C ARG A 82 5.56 5.01 9.59
N ILE A 83 6.15 6.21 9.60
CA ILE A 83 7.25 6.56 8.72
C ILE A 83 8.50 6.97 9.50
N THR A 84 9.65 6.43 9.12
CA THR A 84 10.96 6.75 9.67
C THR A 84 11.91 7.16 8.56
N PHE A 85 12.65 8.26 8.74
CA PHE A 85 13.68 8.72 7.80
C PHE A 85 15.07 8.54 8.38
N ILE A 86 15.95 7.94 7.61
CA ILE A 86 17.37 7.75 7.94
C ILE A 86 18.19 8.50 6.89
N LYS A 87 18.75 9.64 7.29
CA LYS A 87 19.51 10.54 6.41
C LYS A 87 20.96 10.08 6.27
N ARG A 88 21.20 9.07 5.45
CA ARG A 88 22.54 8.58 5.06
C ARG A 88 22.45 7.71 3.81
N ARG A 89 23.61 7.26 3.33
CA ARG A 89 23.68 6.22 2.30
C ARG A 89 23.12 4.90 2.82
N PHE A 90 22.57 4.13 1.90
CA PHE A 90 22.10 2.76 2.15
C PHE A 90 23.26 1.86 2.60
N GLU A 91 22.98 0.97 3.53
CA GLU A 91 23.82 -0.12 3.95
C GLU A 91 23.02 -1.43 3.90
N ARG A 92 23.65 -2.56 3.52
CA ARG A 92 22.95 -3.86 3.38
C ARG A 92 22.18 -4.28 4.64
N LYS A 93 22.67 -3.89 5.82
CA LYS A 93 21.98 -4.17 7.09
C LYS A 93 20.61 -3.48 7.22
N ASP A 94 20.33 -2.47 6.41
CA ASP A 94 19.03 -1.80 6.40
C ASP A 94 17.91 -2.73 5.90
N CYS A 95 18.27 -3.79 5.20
CA CYS A 95 17.33 -4.84 4.78
C CYS A 95 17.02 -5.86 5.88
N ASP A 96 17.74 -5.83 7.00
CA ASP A 96 17.56 -6.81 8.05
C ASP A 96 16.19 -6.60 8.75
N GLY A 97 15.40 -7.66 8.81
CA GLY A 97 14.06 -7.61 9.38
C GLY A 97 12.97 -7.01 8.47
N MET A 98 13.33 -6.57 7.27
CA MET A 98 12.36 -6.03 6.31
C MET A 98 11.62 -7.15 5.59
N GLU A 99 10.32 -6.99 5.42
CA GLU A 99 9.48 -7.92 4.65
C GLU A 99 9.40 -7.51 3.17
N MET A 100 9.52 -6.21 2.91
CA MET A 100 9.51 -5.64 1.57
C MET A 100 10.55 -4.54 1.42
N VAL A 101 11.27 -4.53 0.30
CA VAL A 101 12.25 -3.49 -0.03
C VAL A 101 11.94 -2.89 -1.39
N ILE A 102 11.98 -1.58 -1.49
CA ILE A 102 11.78 -0.83 -2.73
C ILE A 102 13.04 -0.02 -3.01
N ALA A 103 13.80 -0.42 -4.01
CA ALA A 103 14.97 0.30 -4.48
C ALA A 103 14.53 1.35 -5.52
N ALA A 104 14.54 2.61 -5.11
CA ALA A 104 14.03 3.75 -5.88
C ALA A 104 15.07 4.89 -5.96
N THR A 105 16.35 4.53 -6.08
CA THR A 105 17.44 5.49 -6.31
C THR A 105 17.59 5.78 -7.80
N ASP A 106 18.36 6.80 -8.13
CA ASP A 106 18.82 7.12 -9.50
C ASP A 106 20.05 6.29 -9.92
N ASP A 107 20.65 5.54 -8.99
CA ASP A 107 21.74 4.60 -9.25
C ASP A 107 21.23 3.20 -9.54
N ASN A 108 21.17 2.85 -10.83
CA ASN A 108 20.71 1.53 -11.29
C ASN A 108 21.59 0.37 -10.78
N ALA A 109 22.89 0.59 -10.55
CA ALA A 109 23.79 -0.44 -10.05
C ALA A 109 23.50 -0.73 -8.58
N LEU A 110 23.24 0.30 -7.77
CA LEU A 110 22.80 0.16 -6.38
C LEU A 110 21.44 -0.52 -6.30
N ASN A 111 20.47 -0.14 -7.13
CA ASN A 111 19.15 -0.77 -7.16
C ASN A 111 19.25 -2.28 -7.48
N HIS A 112 20.14 -2.65 -8.43
CA HIS A 112 20.42 -4.05 -8.75
C HIS A 112 21.07 -4.79 -7.57
N GLU A 113 22.08 -4.19 -6.91
CA GLU A 113 22.73 -4.78 -5.73
C GLU A 113 21.72 -5.06 -4.60
N ILE A 114 20.86 -4.09 -4.32
CA ILE A 114 19.77 -4.25 -3.32
C ILE A 114 18.86 -5.42 -3.70
N ALA A 115 18.46 -5.49 -4.97
CA ALA A 115 17.55 -6.52 -5.45
C ALA A 115 18.17 -7.93 -5.35
N GLU A 116 19.43 -8.09 -5.72
CA GLU A 116 20.14 -9.37 -5.58
C GLU A 116 20.28 -9.79 -4.12
N TYR A 117 20.62 -8.85 -3.23
CA TYR A 117 20.68 -9.12 -1.80
C TYR A 117 19.31 -9.57 -1.24
N CYS A 118 18.23 -8.85 -1.58
CA CYS A 118 16.88 -9.18 -1.12
C CYS A 118 16.42 -10.54 -1.63
N LYS A 119 16.64 -10.85 -2.92
CA LYS A 119 16.29 -12.16 -3.50
C LYS A 119 17.04 -13.31 -2.80
N ALA A 120 18.34 -13.13 -2.52
CA ALA A 120 19.14 -14.13 -1.84
C ALA A 120 18.67 -14.40 -0.39
N ASN A 121 18.03 -13.42 0.25
CA ASN A 121 17.52 -13.51 1.63
C ASN A 121 16.00 -13.73 1.72
N GLY A 122 15.30 -13.95 0.60
CA GLY A 122 13.86 -14.21 0.58
C GLY A 122 12.99 -12.98 0.88
N ILE A 123 13.54 -11.77 0.76
CA ILE A 123 12.84 -10.51 0.97
C ILE A 123 12.15 -10.10 -0.33
N MET A 124 10.88 -9.67 -0.26
CA MET A 124 10.19 -9.13 -1.43
C MET A 124 10.85 -7.85 -1.90
N VAL A 125 11.19 -7.74 -3.20
CA VAL A 125 11.87 -6.57 -3.73
C VAL A 125 11.28 -6.05 -5.02
N ASN A 126 11.22 -4.71 -5.11
CA ASN A 126 10.91 -3.98 -6.33
C ASN A 126 12.02 -2.96 -6.62
N ALA A 127 12.78 -3.19 -7.68
CA ALA A 127 13.73 -2.22 -8.21
C ALA A 127 13.07 -1.40 -9.31
N VAL A 128 13.01 -0.08 -9.12
CA VAL A 128 12.31 0.82 -10.03
C VAL A 128 13.00 0.80 -11.39
N ASP A 129 12.19 0.72 -12.46
CA ASP A 129 12.61 0.64 -13.86
C ASP A 129 13.48 -0.59 -14.24
N GLN A 130 13.64 -1.55 -13.33
CA GLN A 130 14.45 -2.76 -13.51
C GLN A 130 13.60 -4.02 -13.33
N LYS A 131 12.72 -4.32 -14.29
CA LYS A 131 11.77 -5.45 -14.20
C LYS A 131 12.42 -6.80 -13.88
N ALA A 132 13.64 -7.08 -14.36
CA ALA A 132 14.35 -8.32 -14.10
C ALA A 132 14.77 -8.47 -12.62
N ASP A 133 14.92 -7.36 -11.94
CA ASP A 133 15.35 -7.29 -10.54
C ASP A 133 14.18 -7.32 -9.55
N CYS A 134 12.94 -7.29 -10.04
CA CYS A 134 11.76 -7.31 -9.21
C CYS A 134 11.31 -8.74 -8.90
N SER A 135 10.99 -9.05 -7.63
CA SER A 135 10.25 -10.26 -7.24
C SER A 135 8.74 -10.05 -7.31
N PHE A 136 8.27 -8.80 -7.26
CA PHE A 136 6.87 -8.40 -7.46
C PHE A 136 6.78 -7.10 -8.26
N ILE A 137 5.60 -6.80 -8.78
CA ILE A 137 5.31 -5.55 -9.50
C ILE A 137 4.20 -4.78 -8.82
N PHE A 138 4.30 -3.45 -8.83
CA PHE A 138 3.20 -2.58 -8.40
C PHE A 138 2.11 -2.55 -9.47
N PRO A 139 0.85 -2.87 -9.13
CA PRO A 139 -0.27 -2.70 -10.03
C PRO A 139 -0.74 -1.24 -10.10
N SER A 140 -1.52 -0.90 -11.13
CA SER A 140 -2.47 0.22 -11.00
C SER A 140 -3.62 -0.26 -10.13
N TYR A 141 -4.03 0.49 -9.11
CA TYR A 141 -5.09 0.05 -8.20
C TYR A 141 -6.11 1.15 -7.92
N ILE A 142 -7.29 0.73 -7.48
CA ILE A 142 -8.33 1.54 -6.89
C ILE A 142 -8.59 0.97 -5.49
N LYS A 143 -8.70 1.83 -4.50
CA LYS A 143 -8.99 1.43 -3.12
C LYS A 143 -10.11 2.31 -2.57
N GLU A 144 -11.18 1.66 -2.17
CA GLU A 144 -12.29 2.28 -1.44
C GLU A 144 -12.45 1.53 -0.12
N LYS A 145 -11.83 2.09 0.92
CA LYS A 145 -11.66 1.43 2.22
C LYS A 145 -10.96 0.06 2.07
N ASN A 146 -11.63 -1.05 2.44
CA ASN A 146 -11.08 -2.42 2.30
C ASN A 146 -11.42 -3.07 0.95
N LEU A 147 -12.16 -2.38 0.07
CA LEU A 147 -12.44 -2.87 -1.28
C LEU A 147 -11.32 -2.41 -2.22
N VAL A 148 -10.60 -3.35 -2.82
CA VAL A 148 -9.46 -3.07 -3.69
C VAL A 148 -9.61 -3.77 -5.02
N ALA A 149 -9.39 -3.04 -6.12
CA ALA A 149 -9.19 -3.59 -7.46
C ALA A 149 -7.78 -3.26 -7.95
N ALA A 150 -7.10 -4.23 -8.56
CA ALA A 150 -5.73 -4.07 -9.02
C ALA A 150 -5.56 -4.59 -10.45
N PHE A 151 -4.84 -3.84 -11.29
CA PHE A 151 -4.64 -4.11 -12.72
C PHE A 151 -3.16 -4.22 -13.04
N SER A 152 -2.79 -5.28 -13.73
CA SER A 152 -1.44 -5.48 -14.22
C SER A 152 -1.44 -5.89 -15.68
N SER A 153 -0.54 -5.29 -16.47
CA SER A 153 -0.24 -5.72 -17.84
C SER A 153 1.00 -6.63 -17.92
N GLY A 154 1.48 -7.12 -16.76
CA GLY A 154 2.75 -7.83 -16.70
C GLY A 154 3.96 -6.94 -17.07
N GLY A 155 3.82 -5.61 -16.93
CA GLY A 155 4.85 -4.63 -17.31
C GLY A 155 4.89 -4.29 -18.80
N ASN A 156 3.88 -4.70 -19.60
CA ASN A 156 3.88 -4.43 -21.04
C ASN A 156 3.30 -3.06 -21.39
N SER A 157 2.29 -2.59 -20.66
CA SER A 157 1.63 -1.33 -20.97
C SER A 157 1.05 -0.64 -19.73
N PRO A 158 1.78 0.31 -19.15
CA PRO A 158 1.24 1.16 -18.07
C PRO A 158 0.00 1.95 -18.51
N VAL A 159 -0.05 2.37 -19.78
CA VAL A 159 -1.19 3.12 -20.36
C VAL A 159 -2.47 2.28 -20.32
N LEU A 160 -2.38 0.98 -20.65
CA LEU A 160 -3.53 0.09 -20.62
C LEU A 160 -4.05 -0.12 -19.19
N THR A 161 -3.17 -0.31 -18.22
CA THR A 161 -3.57 -0.46 -16.81
C THR A 161 -4.17 0.82 -16.26
N GLN A 162 -3.66 1.98 -16.67
CA GLN A 162 -4.23 3.27 -16.30
C GLN A 162 -5.62 3.49 -16.91
N TYR A 163 -5.82 3.11 -18.17
CA TYR A 163 -7.12 3.14 -18.82
C TYR A 163 -8.14 2.26 -18.07
N LEU A 164 -7.77 1.03 -17.73
CA LEU A 164 -8.63 0.12 -16.96
C LEU A 164 -8.98 0.72 -15.59
N LYS A 165 -7.97 1.26 -14.88
CA LYS A 165 -8.19 1.95 -13.61
C LYS A 165 -9.25 3.06 -13.77
N CYS A 166 -9.09 3.95 -14.75
CA CYS A 166 -10.05 5.04 -14.97
C CYS A 166 -11.48 4.55 -15.26
N LYS A 167 -11.60 3.44 -16.01
CA LYS A 167 -12.92 2.86 -16.30
C LYS A 167 -13.57 2.22 -15.06
N GLU A 168 -12.82 1.50 -14.30
CA GLU A 168 -13.33 0.86 -13.08
C GLU A 168 -13.61 1.86 -11.95
N GLN A 169 -12.97 3.04 -11.92
CA GLN A 169 -13.30 4.10 -10.97
C GLN A 169 -14.75 4.62 -11.12
N GLU A 170 -15.34 4.49 -12.32
CA GLU A 170 -16.74 4.82 -12.56
C GLU A 170 -17.69 3.86 -11.83
N ILE A 171 -17.25 2.62 -11.57
CA ILE A 171 -18.00 1.55 -10.94
C ILE A 171 -17.65 1.43 -9.46
N LEU A 172 -16.34 1.44 -9.16
CA LEU A 172 -15.81 1.24 -7.80
C LEU A 172 -15.80 2.57 -7.05
N THR A 173 -16.98 2.90 -6.51
CA THR A 173 -17.26 4.17 -5.84
C THR A 173 -17.11 4.07 -4.31
N PRO A 174 -16.99 5.18 -3.57
CA PRO A 174 -17.01 5.20 -2.10
C PRO A 174 -18.19 4.43 -1.50
N PHE A 175 -19.37 4.51 -2.13
CA PHE A 175 -20.55 3.76 -1.73
C PHE A 175 -20.31 2.24 -1.69
N LEU A 176 -19.61 1.69 -2.68
CA LEU A 176 -19.28 0.25 -2.68
C LEU A 176 -18.27 -0.11 -1.59
N GLY A 177 -17.35 0.80 -1.26
CA GLY A 177 -16.44 0.63 -0.12
C GLY A 177 -17.20 0.54 1.21
N GLU A 178 -18.15 1.45 1.42
CA GLU A 178 -19.04 1.44 2.60
C GLU A 178 -19.92 0.20 2.65
N LEU A 179 -20.50 -0.20 1.51
CA LEU A 179 -21.32 -1.40 1.41
C LEU A 179 -20.49 -2.66 1.71
N ASN A 180 -19.23 -2.73 1.26
CA ASN A 180 -18.32 -3.82 1.58
C ASN A 180 -18.09 -3.94 3.10
N GLU A 181 -17.85 -2.83 3.79
CA GLU A 181 -17.71 -2.82 5.26
C GLU A 181 -18.99 -3.28 5.96
N TYR A 182 -20.14 -2.76 5.54
CA TYR A 182 -21.44 -3.19 6.07
C TYR A 182 -21.63 -4.70 5.90
N MET A 183 -21.36 -5.24 4.72
CA MET A 183 -21.48 -6.68 4.46
C MET A 183 -20.55 -7.51 5.34
N GLY A 184 -19.35 -6.99 5.64
CA GLY A 184 -18.41 -7.57 6.60
C GLY A 184 -19.00 -7.62 8.02
N GLN A 185 -19.58 -6.51 8.49
CA GLN A 185 -20.16 -6.37 9.84
C GLN A 185 -21.35 -7.32 10.07
N ILE A 186 -22.19 -7.52 9.06
CA ILE A 186 -23.36 -8.42 9.18
C ILE A 186 -23.00 -9.89 8.94
N ARG A 187 -21.79 -10.20 8.47
CA ARG A 187 -21.40 -11.53 8.01
C ARG A 187 -21.62 -12.61 9.08
N GLU A 188 -21.20 -12.35 10.32
CA GLU A 188 -21.35 -13.32 11.42
C GLU A 188 -22.82 -13.55 11.79
N LYS A 189 -23.64 -12.48 11.79
CA LYS A 189 -25.08 -12.58 12.03
C LYS A 189 -25.76 -13.45 10.97
N VAL A 190 -25.43 -13.25 9.69
CA VAL A 190 -25.97 -14.06 8.58
C VAL A 190 -25.51 -15.51 8.69
N ILE A 191 -24.25 -15.77 9.05
CA ILE A 191 -23.72 -17.13 9.24
C ILE A 191 -24.45 -17.85 10.38
N ALA A 192 -24.73 -17.17 11.48
CA ALA A 192 -25.43 -17.74 12.63
C ALA A 192 -26.94 -18.01 12.35
N GLN A 193 -27.55 -17.17 11.51
CA GLN A 193 -29.01 -17.26 11.24
C GLN A 193 -29.35 -18.26 10.13
N TYR A 194 -28.47 -18.46 9.13
CA TYR A 194 -28.72 -19.29 7.96
C TYR A 194 -27.78 -20.50 7.92
N GLY A 195 -28.33 -21.70 7.94
CA GLY A 195 -27.57 -22.94 8.10
C GLY A 195 -26.77 -23.37 6.91
N THR A 196 -27.24 -23.06 5.68
CA THR A 196 -26.59 -23.52 4.44
C THR A 196 -25.85 -22.38 3.70
N GLU A 197 -24.81 -22.74 2.96
CA GLU A 197 -24.07 -21.79 2.12
C GLU A 197 -24.97 -21.15 1.05
N ALA A 198 -25.89 -21.91 0.49
CA ALA A 198 -26.83 -21.44 -0.52
C ALA A 198 -27.77 -20.35 0.00
N GLU A 199 -28.31 -20.53 1.21
CA GLU A 199 -29.15 -19.52 1.87
C GLU A 199 -28.36 -18.24 2.16
N ARG A 200 -27.16 -18.37 2.75
CA ARG A 200 -26.26 -17.23 3.01
C ARG A 200 -25.94 -16.43 1.76
N LYS A 201 -25.59 -17.13 0.67
CA LYS A 201 -25.30 -16.50 -0.64
C LYS A 201 -26.53 -15.75 -1.18
N ARG A 202 -27.73 -16.33 -1.04
CA ARG A 202 -28.98 -15.68 -1.46
C ARG A 202 -29.20 -14.40 -0.68
N VAL A 203 -29.10 -14.45 0.66
CA VAL A 203 -29.30 -13.28 1.53
C VAL A 203 -28.30 -12.16 1.21
N PHE A 204 -27.01 -12.48 1.08
CA PHE A 204 -26.01 -11.49 0.69
C PHE A 204 -26.29 -10.87 -0.67
N LYS A 205 -26.77 -11.66 -1.64
CA LYS A 205 -27.15 -11.15 -2.96
C LYS A 205 -28.38 -10.23 -2.88
N GLU A 206 -29.38 -10.58 -2.09
CA GLU A 206 -30.58 -9.75 -1.89
C GLU A 206 -30.21 -8.40 -1.26
N ILE A 207 -29.35 -8.40 -0.22
CA ILE A 207 -28.83 -7.18 0.41
C ILE A 207 -28.04 -6.33 -0.61
N LEU A 208 -27.13 -6.93 -1.35
CA LEU A 208 -26.35 -6.24 -2.37
C LEU A 208 -27.23 -5.57 -3.43
N CYS A 209 -28.18 -6.33 -4.00
CA CYS A 209 -29.08 -5.80 -5.03
C CYS A 209 -29.95 -4.66 -4.46
N ALA A 210 -30.54 -4.85 -3.28
CA ALA A 210 -31.35 -3.81 -2.64
C ALA A 210 -30.55 -2.53 -2.34
N ALA A 211 -29.32 -2.66 -1.90
CA ALA A 211 -28.46 -1.51 -1.62
C ALA A 211 -28.08 -0.76 -2.91
N ILE A 212 -27.76 -1.47 -4.00
CA ILE A 212 -27.43 -0.87 -5.30
C ILE A 212 -28.66 -0.19 -5.91
N ASP A 213 -29.82 -0.87 -5.91
CA ASP A 213 -31.05 -0.36 -6.53
C ASP A 213 -31.58 0.89 -5.82
N ASN A 214 -31.44 0.96 -4.50
CA ASN A 214 -31.89 2.10 -3.69
C ASN A 214 -30.83 3.17 -3.44
N GLY A 215 -29.56 2.91 -3.78
CA GLY A 215 -28.44 3.80 -3.49
C GLY A 215 -28.23 4.05 -1.99
N LYS A 216 -28.61 3.09 -1.13
CA LYS A 216 -28.55 3.21 0.33
C LYS A 216 -28.10 1.91 0.97
N ILE A 217 -27.23 2.04 1.98
CA ILE A 217 -26.85 0.93 2.84
C ILE A 217 -27.99 0.67 3.82
N PRO A 218 -28.45 -0.59 4.00
CA PRO A 218 -29.47 -0.92 4.99
C PRO A 218 -29.02 -0.57 6.40
N GLU A 219 -29.92 -0.09 7.24
CA GLU A 219 -29.66 0.12 8.67
C GLU A 219 -29.55 -1.24 9.39
N ILE A 220 -28.62 -1.35 10.37
CA ILE A 220 -28.34 -2.58 11.14
C ILE A 220 -29.39 -2.81 12.21
#